data_a115165d9191e2bdafb7d3007178e1a9
#
_entry.id   a115165d9191e2bdafb7d3007178e1a9
#
_cell.length_a   1.000
_cell.length_b   1.000
_cell.length_c   1.000
_cell.angle_alpha   90.00
_cell.angle_beta   90.00
_cell.angle_gamma   90.00
#
_symmetry.space_group_name_H-M   'P 1'
#
loop_
_entity.id
_entity.type
_entity.pdbx_description
1 polymer ?
#
loop_
_entity_poly.entity_id
_entity_poly.type
_entity_poly.pdbx_seq_one_letter_code
_entity_poly.pdbx_strand_id
1 'polypeptide(L)'
;KYVDIIIDELQDPKVDFVTGNNSLEKFDPVFGFHGFVPAGFKVTALKKICELKKTDNTETGYKEFFTSNKIFKTKFLLPEPDIIIPNEFRFALDYPEDFKLAKVIISNLGNNFSIRDILQFIQKNPHLEQIIEPVIKKWEKDYKKETSDFSID
;
A
#
# COMPACT_ATOMS: atom_id res chain seq x y z
N LYS A 1 15.86 -0.10 -1.64
CA LYS A 1 15.84 0.07 -0.17
C LYS A 1 14.69 -0.70 0.51
N TYR A 2 13.40 -0.38 0.23
CA TYR A 2 12.29 -1.08 0.91
C TYR A 2 12.17 -2.55 0.52
N VAL A 3 12.42 -2.89 -0.72
CA VAL A 3 12.41 -4.29 -1.18
C VAL A 3 13.44 -5.12 -0.41
N ASP A 4 14.66 -4.62 -0.25
CA ASP A 4 15.73 -5.30 0.49
C ASP A 4 15.34 -5.51 1.95
N ILE A 5 14.80 -4.47 2.61
CA ILE A 5 14.32 -4.56 3.99
C ILE A 5 13.25 -5.64 4.13
N ILE A 6 12.28 -5.68 3.19
CA ILE A 6 11.21 -6.68 3.21
C ILE A 6 11.77 -8.09 3.05
N ILE A 7 12.73 -8.26 2.14
CA ILE A 7 13.39 -9.56 1.94
C ILE A 7 14.12 -10.00 3.21
N ASP A 8 14.87 -9.10 3.84
CA ASP A 8 15.60 -9.39 5.07
C ASP A 8 14.65 -9.76 6.21
N GLU A 9 13.54 -9.02 6.37
CA GLU A 9 12.54 -9.32 7.40
C GLU A 9 11.82 -10.65 7.18
N LEU A 10 11.62 -11.06 5.94
CA LEU A 10 11.01 -12.35 5.60
C LEU A 10 11.96 -13.55 5.81
N GLN A 11 13.27 -13.31 6.06
CA GLN A 11 14.19 -14.39 6.48
C GLN A 11 13.86 -14.90 7.91
N ASP A 12 13.23 -14.07 8.75
CA ASP A 12 12.75 -14.57 10.05
C ASP A 12 11.67 -15.65 9.81
N PRO A 13 11.88 -16.90 10.30
CA PRO A 13 10.91 -17.97 10.11
C PRO A 13 9.54 -17.66 10.73
N LYS A 14 9.49 -16.75 11.70
CA LYS A 14 8.25 -16.35 12.37
C LYS A 14 7.45 -15.28 11.64
N VAL A 15 7.99 -14.64 10.61
CA VAL A 15 7.32 -13.58 9.86
C VAL A 15 6.76 -14.16 8.56
N ASP A 16 5.48 -13.96 8.31
CA ASP A 16 4.75 -14.45 7.13
C ASP A 16 4.50 -13.36 6.10
N PHE A 17 4.32 -12.12 6.57
CA PHE A 17 3.96 -10.97 5.76
C PHE A 17 4.63 -9.69 6.28
N VAL A 18 5.11 -8.86 5.36
CA VAL A 18 5.72 -7.55 5.67
C VAL A 18 5.08 -6.49 4.78
N THR A 19 4.63 -5.40 5.35
CA THR A 19 4.06 -4.28 4.59
C THR A 19 4.34 -2.95 5.29
N GLY A 20 4.30 -1.85 4.51
CA GLY A 20 4.30 -0.52 5.10
C GLY A 20 3.02 -0.24 5.87
N ASN A 21 3.13 0.51 6.96
CA ASN A 21 1.99 0.97 7.74
C ASN A 21 2.38 2.24 8.53
N ASN A 22 1.37 2.99 8.97
CA ASN A 22 1.56 4.17 9.84
C ASN A 22 1.59 3.82 11.34
N SER A 23 1.29 2.58 11.70
CA SER A 23 1.22 2.07 13.07
C SER A 23 1.85 0.67 13.15
N LEU A 24 2.42 0.32 14.31
CA LEU A 24 2.90 -1.04 14.59
C LEU A 24 1.79 -1.96 15.11
N GLU A 25 0.63 -1.42 15.49
CA GLU A 25 -0.41 -2.16 16.19
C GLU A 25 -1.57 -2.59 15.28
N LYS A 26 -1.99 -1.70 14.38
CA LYS A 26 -3.18 -1.91 13.56
C LYS A 26 -2.91 -1.53 12.11
N PHE A 27 -3.26 -2.43 11.20
CA PHE A 27 -3.17 -2.17 9.78
C PHE A 27 -4.11 -1.02 9.36
N ASP A 28 -3.54 -0.08 8.61
CA ASP A 28 -4.27 1.02 7.99
C ASP A 28 -4.24 0.83 6.45
N PRO A 29 -5.36 0.41 5.85
CA PRO A 29 -5.42 0.21 4.40
C PRO A 29 -5.20 1.52 3.63
N VAL A 30 -5.59 2.66 4.19
CA VAL A 30 -5.39 3.97 3.55
C VAL A 30 -3.90 4.27 3.41
N PHE A 31 -3.09 3.98 4.44
CA PHE A 31 -1.63 4.14 4.34
C PHE A 31 -1.04 3.27 3.23
N GLY A 32 -1.44 2.00 3.14
CA GLY A 32 -1.00 1.09 2.07
C GLY A 32 -1.39 1.55 0.65
N PHE A 33 -2.43 2.37 0.56
CA PHE A 33 -2.93 2.96 -0.67
C PHE A 33 -1.99 4.01 -1.29
N HIS A 34 -1.13 4.64 -0.52
CA HIS A 34 -0.20 5.65 -1.05
C HIS A 34 0.83 5.11 -2.05
N GLY A 35 1.04 3.80 -2.13
CA GLY A 35 1.84 3.16 -3.19
C GLY A 35 3.35 3.24 -3.04
N PHE A 36 3.89 3.81 -1.96
CA PHE A 36 5.34 3.97 -1.78
C PHE A 36 6.04 2.77 -1.17
N VAL A 37 5.35 1.98 -0.35
CA VAL A 37 5.95 0.83 0.32
C VAL A 37 5.36 -0.45 -0.25
N PRO A 38 6.20 -1.30 -0.86
CA PRO A 38 5.75 -2.59 -1.35
C PRO A 38 5.34 -3.51 -0.18
N ALA A 39 4.64 -4.59 -0.50
CA ALA A 39 4.39 -5.68 0.43
C ALA A 39 5.14 -6.92 -0.01
N GLY A 40 5.52 -7.75 0.96
CA GLY A 40 6.13 -9.05 0.73
C GLY A 40 5.50 -10.12 1.62
N PHE A 41 5.45 -11.35 1.15
CA PHE A 41 4.93 -12.49 1.89
C PHE A 41 5.67 -13.78 1.53
N LYS A 42 5.64 -14.73 2.44
CA LYS A 42 6.08 -16.08 2.15
C LYS A 42 5.07 -16.79 1.25
N VAL A 43 5.53 -17.47 0.23
CA VAL A 43 4.67 -18.25 -0.68
C VAL A 43 3.85 -19.29 0.08
N THR A 44 4.42 -19.88 1.15
CA THR A 44 3.73 -20.83 2.03
C THR A 44 2.54 -20.20 2.74
N ALA A 45 2.67 -18.94 3.17
CA ALA A 45 1.59 -18.20 3.82
C ALA A 45 0.48 -17.86 2.81
N LEU A 46 0.84 -17.46 1.58
CA LEU A 46 -0.14 -17.24 0.52
C LEU A 46 -0.93 -18.51 0.18
N LYS A 47 -0.24 -19.65 0.07
CA LYS A 47 -0.93 -20.94 -0.14
C LYS A 47 -1.93 -21.24 0.97
N LYS A 48 -1.54 -20.98 2.23
CA LYS A 48 -2.44 -21.17 3.37
C LYS A 48 -3.65 -20.24 3.31
N ILE A 49 -3.51 -18.98 2.85
CA ILE A 49 -4.66 -18.12 2.60
C ILE A 49 -5.60 -18.73 1.57
N CYS A 50 -5.06 -19.25 0.45
CA CYS A 50 -5.89 -19.88 -0.59
C CYS A 50 -6.68 -21.11 -0.08
N GLU A 51 -6.15 -21.82 0.91
CA GLU A 51 -6.83 -22.94 1.55
C GLU A 51 -7.92 -22.50 2.54
N LEU A 52 -7.72 -21.37 3.23
CA LEU A 52 -8.57 -20.90 4.30
C LEU A 52 -9.65 -19.90 3.85
N LYS A 53 -9.40 -19.16 2.77
CA LYS A 53 -10.36 -18.16 2.30
C LYS A 53 -11.68 -18.79 1.85
N LYS A 54 -12.79 -18.13 2.20
CA LYS A 54 -14.15 -18.56 1.83
C LYS A 54 -14.73 -17.81 0.64
N THR A 55 -13.99 -16.85 0.10
CA THR A 55 -14.43 -16.05 -1.04
C THR A 55 -13.67 -16.44 -2.31
N ASP A 56 -14.36 -16.42 -3.45
CA ASP A 56 -13.75 -16.56 -4.78
C ASP A 56 -13.12 -15.25 -5.26
N ASN A 57 -13.36 -14.15 -4.55
CA ASN A 57 -12.73 -12.88 -4.84
C ASN A 57 -11.21 -13.01 -4.67
N THR A 58 -10.46 -12.76 -5.75
CA THR A 58 -9.00 -12.85 -5.81
C THR A 58 -8.36 -11.48 -5.91
N GLU A 59 -9.15 -10.41 -5.86
CA GLU A 59 -8.71 -9.04 -6.06
C GLU A 59 -8.02 -8.47 -4.80
N THR A 60 -7.83 -7.24 -4.75
CA THR A 60 -6.92 -6.38 -4.01
C THR A 60 -6.80 -6.53 -2.49
N GLY A 61 -7.68 -7.24 -1.83
CA GLY A 61 -7.74 -7.30 -0.34
C GLY A 61 -6.87 -8.37 0.31
N TYR A 62 -5.86 -8.93 -0.34
CA TYR A 62 -5.03 -9.98 0.28
C TYR A 62 -4.31 -9.54 1.56
N LYS A 63 -4.04 -8.26 1.72
CA LYS A 63 -3.41 -7.71 2.93
C LYS A 63 -4.29 -7.91 4.17
N GLU A 64 -5.60 -7.81 4.02
CA GLU A 64 -6.57 -8.02 5.08
C GLU A 64 -6.51 -9.44 5.60
N PHE A 65 -6.33 -10.43 4.74
CA PHE A 65 -6.15 -11.82 5.18
C PHE A 65 -4.94 -11.98 6.08
N PHE A 66 -3.86 -11.25 5.84
CA PHE A 66 -2.68 -11.30 6.70
C PHE A 66 -2.85 -10.51 7.99
N THR A 67 -3.63 -9.43 7.99
CA THR A 67 -3.65 -8.42 9.06
C THR A 67 -4.88 -8.50 9.97
N SER A 68 -5.98 -9.10 9.48
CA SER A 68 -7.25 -9.18 10.23
C SER A 68 -7.35 -10.35 11.21
N ASN A 69 -6.40 -11.27 11.19
CA ASN A 69 -6.42 -12.48 12.03
C ASN A 69 -5.06 -12.73 12.69
N LYS A 70 -5.02 -13.69 13.64
CA LYS A 70 -3.81 -14.07 14.38
C LYS A 70 -3.08 -15.29 13.80
N ILE A 71 -3.54 -15.83 12.67
CA ILE A 71 -2.97 -17.01 12.03
C ILE A 71 -1.61 -16.69 11.44
N PHE A 72 -1.48 -15.48 10.88
CA PHE A 72 -0.25 -15.01 10.24
C PHE A 72 0.49 -13.99 11.10
N LYS A 73 1.80 -14.06 11.05
CA LYS A 73 2.69 -13.08 11.68
C LYS A 73 3.03 -11.97 10.70
N THR A 74 2.37 -10.85 10.89
CA THR A 74 2.59 -9.62 10.12
C THR A 74 3.60 -8.72 10.81
N LYS A 75 4.55 -8.19 10.04
CA LYS A 75 5.46 -7.14 10.46
C LYS A 75 5.17 -5.85 9.69
N PHE A 76 4.98 -4.76 10.41
CA PHE A 76 4.77 -3.44 9.82
C PHE A 76 6.08 -2.66 9.77
N LEU A 77 6.32 -2.03 8.62
CA LEU A 77 7.41 -1.08 8.42
C LEU A 77 6.84 0.33 8.52
N LEU A 78 7.30 1.09 9.50
CA LEU A 78 6.95 2.50 9.61
C LEU A 78 7.69 3.33 8.56
N PRO A 79 7.09 4.41 8.06
CA PRO A 79 7.80 5.39 7.24
C PRO A 79 8.91 6.07 8.06
N GLU A 80 9.88 6.64 7.37
CA GLU A 80 10.85 7.52 8.02
C GLU A 80 10.09 8.71 8.65
N PRO A 81 10.48 9.20 9.84
CA PRO A 81 9.68 10.16 10.61
C PRO A 81 9.35 11.47 9.88
N ASP A 82 10.17 11.84 8.90
CA ASP A 82 10.00 13.05 8.09
C ASP A 82 9.22 12.78 6.78
N ILE A 83 8.80 11.54 6.53
CA ILE A 83 7.99 11.18 5.37
C ILE A 83 6.52 11.15 5.80
N ILE A 84 5.86 12.30 5.63
CA ILE A 84 4.43 12.45 5.84
C ILE A 84 3.76 12.55 4.47
N ILE A 85 3.00 11.54 4.11
CA ILE A 85 2.27 11.50 2.84
C ILE A 85 0.89 12.09 3.08
N PRO A 86 0.50 13.17 2.37
CA PRO A 86 -0.83 13.73 2.48
C PRO A 86 -1.89 12.73 2.02
N ASN A 87 -3.02 12.65 2.73
CA ASN A 87 -4.11 11.73 2.40
C ASN A 87 -4.78 12.05 1.05
N GLU A 88 -4.60 13.27 0.56
CA GLU A 88 -5.11 13.76 -0.72
C GLU A 88 -4.33 13.22 -1.92
N PHE A 89 -3.25 12.48 -1.70
CA PHE A 89 -2.41 11.94 -2.76
C PHE A 89 -2.28 10.42 -2.69
N ARG A 90 -2.25 9.80 -3.87
CA ARG A 90 -1.85 8.40 -4.07
C ARG A 90 -0.87 8.33 -5.24
N PHE A 91 0.01 7.32 -5.20
CA PHE A 91 1.07 7.11 -6.19
C PHE A 91 1.06 5.69 -6.77
N ALA A 92 -0.06 4.97 -6.64
CA ALA A 92 -0.33 3.76 -7.38
C ALA A 92 -0.66 4.10 -8.86
N LEU A 93 -0.65 3.13 -9.76
CA LEU A 93 -0.90 3.31 -11.20
C LEU A 93 -2.02 2.36 -11.67
N ASP A 94 -3.24 2.59 -11.15
CA ASP A 94 -4.40 1.74 -11.46
C ASP A 94 -5.42 2.46 -12.37
N TYR A 95 -5.40 3.80 -12.38
CA TYR A 95 -6.37 4.64 -13.11
C TYR A 95 -5.65 5.61 -14.05
N PRO A 96 -6.33 6.12 -15.11
CA PRO A 96 -5.75 7.11 -16.03
C PRO A 96 -5.25 8.38 -15.33
N GLU A 97 -5.91 8.79 -14.26
CA GLU A 97 -5.54 9.95 -13.44
C GLU A 97 -4.24 9.72 -12.68
N ASP A 98 -4.01 8.51 -12.17
CA ASP A 98 -2.74 8.11 -11.55
C ASP A 98 -1.58 8.30 -12.55
N PHE A 99 -1.76 7.82 -13.78
CA PHE A 99 -0.78 7.98 -14.85
C PHE A 99 -0.54 9.46 -15.20
N LYS A 100 -1.60 10.26 -15.21
CA LYS A 100 -1.50 11.70 -15.45
C LYS A 100 -0.67 12.39 -14.36
N LEU A 101 -0.94 12.08 -13.08
CA LEU A 101 -0.15 12.60 -11.97
C LEU A 101 1.32 12.15 -12.06
N ALA A 102 1.55 10.85 -12.28
CA ALA A 102 2.91 10.30 -12.43
C ALA A 102 3.67 10.98 -13.57
N LYS A 103 3.03 11.21 -14.72
CA LYS A 103 3.61 11.92 -15.86
C LYS A 103 4.02 13.35 -15.49
N VAL A 104 3.18 14.07 -14.75
CA VAL A 104 3.49 15.43 -14.29
C VAL A 104 4.72 15.39 -13.36
N ILE A 105 4.76 14.48 -12.38
CA ILE A 105 5.88 14.35 -11.46
C ILE A 105 7.18 14.03 -12.20
N ILE A 106 7.18 13.01 -13.05
CA ILE A 106 8.38 12.57 -13.80
C ILE A 106 8.87 13.67 -14.75
N SER A 107 7.94 14.37 -15.42
CA SER A 107 8.32 15.47 -16.34
C SER A 107 8.98 16.65 -15.63
N ASN A 108 8.73 16.86 -14.34
CA ASN A 108 9.30 17.95 -13.56
C ASN A 108 10.54 17.53 -12.76
N LEU A 109 10.57 16.30 -12.23
CA LEU A 109 11.67 15.82 -11.39
C LEU A 109 12.71 14.99 -12.16
N GLY A 110 12.41 14.58 -13.40
CA GLY A 110 13.26 13.67 -14.18
C GLY A 110 13.09 12.23 -13.77
N ASN A 111 14.16 11.41 -13.94
CA ASN A 111 14.08 9.96 -13.69
C ASN A 111 14.81 9.52 -12.40
N ASN A 112 15.41 10.45 -11.67
CA ASN A 112 16.18 10.14 -10.47
C ASN A 112 15.74 11.06 -9.32
N PHE A 113 14.67 10.69 -8.66
CA PHE A 113 14.12 11.42 -7.54
C PHE A 113 13.81 10.48 -6.36
N SER A 114 13.82 11.03 -5.17
CA SER A 114 13.42 10.36 -3.93
C SER A 114 11.96 10.61 -3.60
N ILE A 115 11.42 9.88 -2.62
CA ILE A 115 10.09 10.17 -2.04
C ILE A 115 10.04 11.61 -1.52
N ARG A 116 11.11 12.12 -0.90
CA ARG A 116 11.18 13.50 -0.39
C ARG A 116 11.04 14.53 -1.50
N ASP A 117 11.66 14.27 -2.66
CA ASP A 117 11.53 15.18 -3.81
C ASP A 117 10.09 15.24 -4.31
N ILE A 118 9.39 14.08 -4.34
CA ILE A 118 7.96 14.04 -4.67
C ILE A 118 7.15 14.85 -3.66
N LEU A 119 7.35 14.64 -2.36
CA LEU A 119 6.61 15.34 -1.31
C LEU A 119 6.84 16.85 -1.36
N GLN A 120 8.07 17.29 -1.58
CA GLN A 120 8.37 18.71 -1.77
C GLN A 120 7.72 19.29 -3.03
N PHE A 121 7.68 18.50 -4.11
CA PHE A 121 7.06 18.92 -5.36
C PHE A 121 5.56 19.10 -5.21
N ILE A 122 4.83 18.14 -4.62
CA ILE A 122 3.39 18.26 -4.40
C ILE A 122 3.05 19.37 -3.40
N GLN A 123 3.87 19.58 -2.36
CA GLN A 123 3.70 20.67 -1.43
C GLN A 123 3.78 22.05 -2.11
N LYS A 124 4.63 22.19 -3.10
CA LYS A 124 4.74 23.43 -3.92
C LYS A 124 3.65 23.53 -4.98
N ASN A 125 2.93 22.46 -5.28
CA ASN A 125 1.94 22.36 -6.33
C ASN A 125 0.63 21.72 -5.81
N PRO A 126 -0.03 22.31 -4.79
CA PRO A 126 -1.20 21.70 -4.12
C PRO A 126 -2.37 21.44 -5.09
N HIS A 127 -2.48 22.22 -6.18
CA HIS A 127 -3.53 22.03 -7.19
C HIS A 127 -3.48 20.66 -7.89
N LEU A 128 -2.37 19.92 -7.77
CA LEU A 128 -2.25 18.57 -8.34
C LEU A 128 -3.19 17.56 -7.67
N GLU A 129 -3.66 17.83 -6.45
CA GLU A 129 -4.67 17.01 -5.77
C GLU A 129 -5.95 16.87 -6.63
N GLN A 130 -6.33 17.92 -7.37
CA GLN A 130 -7.51 17.92 -8.24
C GLN A 130 -7.45 16.85 -9.34
N ILE A 131 -6.26 16.37 -9.69
CA ILE A 131 -6.09 15.29 -10.67
C ILE A 131 -6.53 13.96 -10.04
N ILE A 132 -6.22 13.76 -8.75
CA ILE A 132 -6.32 12.46 -8.10
C ILE A 132 -7.51 12.32 -7.16
N GLU A 133 -8.09 13.42 -6.69
CA GLU A 133 -9.24 13.44 -5.78
C GLU A 133 -10.42 12.56 -6.25
N PRO A 134 -10.84 12.58 -7.54
CA PRO A 134 -11.92 11.71 -8.01
C PRO A 134 -11.60 10.22 -7.86
N VAL A 135 -10.32 9.86 -8.06
CA VAL A 135 -9.84 8.48 -7.96
C VAL A 135 -9.83 8.01 -6.52
N ILE A 136 -9.38 8.85 -5.58
CA ILE A 136 -9.35 8.51 -4.15
C ILE A 136 -10.75 8.18 -3.67
N LYS A 137 -11.74 9.05 -3.95
CA LYS A 137 -13.14 8.83 -3.58
C LYS A 137 -13.72 7.55 -4.18
N LYS A 138 -13.42 7.29 -5.45
CA LYS A 138 -13.85 6.06 -6.12
C LYS A 138 -13.21 4.83 -5.49
N TRP A 139 -11.89 4.85 -5.30
CA TRP A 139 -11.14 3.76 -4.72
C TRP A 139 -11.64 3.40 -3.31
N GLU A 140 -11.84 4.39 -2.43
CA GLU A 140 -12.35 4.15 -1.08
C GLU A 140 -13.70 3.42 -1.08
N LYS A 141 -14.58 3.80 -2.02
CA LYS A 141 -15.88 3.16 -2.17
C LYS A 141 -15.76 1.72 -2.65
N ASP A 142 -14.96 1.51 -3.70
CA ASP A 142 -14.77 0.20 -4.33
C ASP A 142 -14.06 -0.74 -3.34
N TYR A 143 -13.00 -0.25 -2.66
CA TYR A 143 -12.26 -1.01 -1.67
C TYR A 143 -13.14 -1.51 -0.51
N LYS A 144 -13.96 -0.63 0.06
CA LYS A 144 -14.90 -1.01 1.13
C LYS A 144 -15.89 -2.08 0.68
N LYS A 145 -16.35 -2.01 -0.56
CA LYS A 145 -17.26 -2.99 -1.13
C LYS A 145 -16.58 -4.34 -1.34
N GLU A 146 -15.37 -4.33 -1.89
CA GLU A 146 -14.63 -5.54 -2.24
C GLU A 146 -14.06 -6.27 -1.02
N THR A 147 -13.73 -5.54 0.06
CA THR A 147 -13.16 -6.12 1.28
C THR A 147 -14.21 -6.53 2.33
N SER A 148 -15.50 -6.27 2.09
CA SER A 148 -16.59 -6.62 3.03
C SER A 148 -16.70 -8.12 3.32
N ASP A 149 -16.28 -8.97 2.39
CA ASP A 149 -16.43 -10.43 2.45
C ASP A 149 -15.13 -11.17 2.82
N PHE A 150 -14.07 -10.44 3.18
CA PHE A 150 -12.80 -11.06 3.58
C PHE A 150 -12.86 -11.58 5.02
N SER A 151 -13.33 -12.82 5.17
CA SER A 151 -13.23 -13.54 6.43
C SER A 151 -12.39 -14.80 6.27
N ILE A 152 -11.51 -15.03 7.23
CA ILE A 152 -10.93 -16.33 7.54
C ILE A 152 -11.46 -16.69 8.93
N ASP A 153 -12.31 -17.71 9.04
CA ASP A 153 -12.74 -18.26 10.32
C ASP A 153 -11.76 -19.33 10.79
#